data_64041a335e5cd0185f9474050a4c0461
#
_entry.id   64041a335e5cd0185f9474050a4c0461
#
_cell.length_a   1.000
_cell.length_b   1.000
_cell.length_c   1.000
_cell.angle_alpha   90.00
_cell.angle_beta   90.00
_cell.angle_gamma   90.00
#
_symmetry.space_group_name_H-M   'P 1'
#
loop_
_entity.id
_entity.type
_entity.pdbx_description
1 polymer ?
#
loop_
_entity_poly.entity_id
_entity_poly.type
_entity_poly.pdbx_seq_one_letter_code
_entity_poly.pdbx_strand_id
1 'polypeptide(L)'
;VDSNITGLFPFRDQLFIFCEERIFKLVGNTIADFQVLPVTREIGCVNGHTIQEVGGDIIFLGPDGLRTVAGTEKIGDVELGTISRQVQPRFEGLTDVDEFDSVVLPDKTQYRIFFSNANTTRSNTTGVMAVRKQTYEFADIRGIRPSSTDFIVDEGESIVLHGEYDGFVYRQEQGND
;
A
#
# COMPACT_ATOMS: atom_id res chain seq x y z
N VAL A 1 22.28 5.77 0.98
CA VAL A 1 20.89 5.95 0.48
C VAL A 1 20.76 7.40 0.05
N ASP A 2 20.53 7.65 -1.23
CA ASP A 2 20.55 9.01 -1.81
C ASP A 2 19.13 9.56 -2.06
N SER A 3 18.13 8.98 -1.43
CA SER A 3 16.72 9.33 -1.57
C SER A 3 16.06 9.30 -0.21
N ASN A 4 15.04 10.13 0.01
CA ASN A 4 14.30 10.17 1.27
C ASN A 4 13.64 8.81 1.54
N ILE A 5 13.73 8.35 2.80
CA ILE A 5 13.06 7.13 3.22
C ILE A 5 11.59 7.46 3.47
N THR A 6 10.70 6.75 2.79
CA THR A 6 9.25 6.88 2.93
C THR A 6 8.66 5.84 3.88
N GLY A 7 9.32 4.68 4.03
CA GLY A 7 8.85 3.65 4.94
C GLY A 7 9.86 2.55 5.21
N LEU A 8 9.66 1.88 6.35
CA LEU A 8 10.39 0.68 6.75
C LEU A 8 9.39 -0.44 6.95
N PHE A 9 9.62 -1.59 6.35
CA PHE A 9 8.70 -2.71 6.46
C PHE A 9 9.44 -4.02 6.70
N PRO A 10 9.29 -4.65 7.88
CA PRO A 10 9.86 -5.97 8.14
C PRO A 10 9.03 -7.02 7.38
N PHE A 11 9.69 -7.85 6.60
CA PHE A 11 9.04 -8.92 5.87
C PHE A 11 9.95 -10.15 5.80
N ARG A 12 9.44 -11.27 6.29
CA ARG A 12 10.24 -12.48 6.52
C ARG A 12 11.47 -12.15 7.39
N ASP A 13 12.65 -12.59 7.02
CA ASP A 13 13.88 -12.34 7.78
C ASP A 13 14.67 -11.11 7.27
N GLN A 14 13.98 -10.15 6.64
CA GLN A 14 14.58 -8.97 6.00
C GLN A 14 13.83 -7.70 6.39
N LEU A 15 14.54 -6.59 6.44
CA LEU A 15 13.93 -5.26 6.56
C LEU A 15 13.97 -4.57 5.19
N PHE A 16 12.81 -4.29 4.62
CA PHE A 16 12.70 -3.47 3.41
C PHE A 16 12.72 -1.99 3.77
N ILE A 17 13.52 -1.23 3.03
CA ILE A 17 13.70 0.21 3.18
C ILE A 17 13.16 0.84 1.90
N PHE A 18 11.99 1.41 2.00
CA PHE A 18 11.34 2.11 0.89
C PHE A 18 11.78 3.57 0.88
N CYS A 19 12.17 4.05 -0.30
CA CYS A 19 12.48 5.44 -0.55
C CYS A 19 11.58 5.97 -1.67
N GLU A 20 11.63 7.28 -1.92
CA GLU A 20 10.83 7.93 -2.96
C GLU A 20 11.09 7.37 -4.37
N GLU A 21 12.35 7.02 -4.68
CA GLU A 21 12.75 6.59 -6.03
C GLU A 21 13.33 5.17 -6.10
N ARG A 22 13.54 4.51 -4.96
CA ARG A 22 14.20 3.20 -4.92
C ARG A 22 13.84 2.40 -3.69
N ILE A 23 14.11 1.12 -3.71
CA ILE A 23 13.88 0.21 -2.59
C ILE A 23 15.15 -0.56 -2.32
N PHE A 24 15.49 -0.68 -1.03
CA PHE A 24 16.58 -1.50 -0.54
C PHE A 24 16.06 -2.57 0.42
N LYS A 25 16.88 -3.56 0.69
CA LYS A 25 16.66 -4.49 1.79
C LYS A 25 17.90 -4.61 2.65
N LEU A 26 17.70 -4.66 3.95
CA LEU A 26 18.73 -4.99 4.93
C LEU A 26 18.65 -6.49 5.21
N VAL A 27 19.77 -7.16 5.06
CA VAL A 27 19.95 -8.58 5.35
C VAL A 27 21.09 -8.76 6.34
N GLY A 28 21.09 -9.87 7.08
CA GLY A 28 22.07 -10.18 8.10
C GLY A 28 21.41 -10.46 9.44
N ASN A 29 22.15 -11.10 10.36
CA ASN A 29 21.64 -11.49 11.68
C ASN A 29 22.29 -10.70 12.82
N THR A 30 23.40 -10.04 12.56
CA THR A 30 24.16 -9.25 13.54
C THR A 30 24.63 -7.95 12.92
N ILE A 31 24.98 -6.98 13.76
CA ILE A 31 25.52 -5.68 13.31
C ILE A 31 26.77 -5.85 12.42
N ALA A 32 27.53 -6.94 12.65
CA ALA A 32 28.78 -7.18 11.92
C ALA A 32 28.56 -7.70 10.48
N ASP A 33 27.40 -8.31 10.21
CA ASP A 33 27.07 -8.91 8.91
C ASP A 33 25.90 -8.23 8.19
N PHE A 34 25.38 -7.12 8.71
CA PHE A 34 24.35 -6.34 8.04
C PHE A 34 24.83 -5.80 6.70
N GLN A 35 24.04 -6.05 5.68
CA GLN A 35 24.27 -5.56 4.32
C GLN A 35 22.99 -4.92 3.77
N VAL A 36 23.13 -3.73 3.20
CA VAL A 36 22.05 -3.06 2.48
C VAL A 36 22.17 -3.38 0.99
N LEU A 37 21.21 -4.11 0.48
CA LEU A 37 21.17 -4.56 -0.91
C LEU A 37 20.07 -3.82 -1.69
N PRO A 38 20.31 -3.39 -2.93
CA PRO A 38 19.25 -2.79 -3.74
C PRO A 38 18.24 -3.85 -4.19
N VAL A 39 16.97 -3.52 -4.10
CA VAL A 39 15.84 -4.29 -4.68
C VAL A 39 15.44 -3.66 -6.01
N THR A 40 15.30 -2.34 -6.03
CA THR A 40 15.07 -1.54 -7.23
C THR A 40 15.84 -0.23 -7.16
N ARG A 41 16.17 0.34 -8.32
CA ARG A 41 16.94 1.58 -8.43
C ARG A 41 16.15 2.75 -9.01
N GLU A 42 14.97 2.50 -9.57
CA GLU A 42 14.19 3.49 -10.32
C GLU A 42 12.71 3.52 -9.91
N ILE A 43 12.34 2.68 -8.94
CA ILE A 43 10.98 2.57 -8.45
C ILE A 43 11.00 2.63 -6.95
N GLY A 44 10.33 3.61 -6.39
CA GLY A 44 10.15 3.78 -4.96
C GLY A 44 8.69 3.77 -4.54
N CYS A 45 8.46 4.12 -3.29
CA CYS A 45 7.16 4.19 -2.66
C CYS A 45 6.79 5.64 -2.39
N VAL A 46 5.60 6.03 -2.82
CA VAL A 46 5.08 7.40 -2.68
C VAL A 46 4.82 7.75 -1.21
N ASN A 47 4.26 6.82 -0.44
CA ASN A 47 3.94 7.01 0.98
C ASN A 47 4.03 5.70 1.75
N GLY A 48 4.69 5.70 2.91
CA GLY A 48 4.93 4.53 3.76
C GLY A 48 3.65 3.89 4.33
N HIS A 49 2.59 4.66 4.53
CA HIS A 49 1.29 4.15 5.00
C HIS A 49 0.57 3.29 3.95
N THR A 50 1.08 3.27 2.72
CA THR A 50 0.56 2.41 1.65
C THR A 50 1.21 1.03 1.57
N ILE A 51 2.24 0.78 2.39
CA ILE A 51 2.98 -0.48 2.39
C ILE A 51 2.28 -1.50 3.27
N GLN A 52 1.86 -2.63 2.69
CA GLN A 52 1.17 -3.70 3.42
C GLN A 52 1.61 -5.09 2.93
N GLU A 53 1.47 -6.11 3.79
CA GLU A 53 1.63 -7.50 3.38
C GLU A 53 0.29 -8.08 2.92
N VAL A 54 0.24 -8.63 1.71
CA VAL A 54 -0.94 -9.28 1.14
C VAL A 54 -0.58 -10.63 0.53
N GLY A 55 -1.08 -11.69 1.15
CA GLY A 55 -0.91 -13.05 0.63
C GLY A 55 0.56 -13.45 0.43
N GLY A 56 1.45 -13.06 1.34
CA GLY A 56 2.86 -13.42 1.33
C GLY A 56 3.74 -12.59 0.37
N ASP A 57 3.27 -11.43 -0.04
CA ASP A 57 4.03 -10.42 -0.79
C ASP A 57 3.76 -9.03 -0.21
N ILE A 58 4.66 -8.07 -0.44
CA ILE A 58 4.47 -6.67 -0.05
C ILE A 58 3.84 -5.92 -1.22
N ILE A 59 2.70 -5.29 -0.98
CA ILE A 59 2.07 -4.31 -1.88
C ILE A 59 2.40 -2.90 -1.43
N PHE A 60 2.60 -1.98 -2.35
CA PHE A 60 2.88 -0.58 -2.08
C PHE A 60 2.43 0.32 -3.23
N LEU A 61 2.27 1.60 -2.97
CA LEU A 61 1.98 2.60 -3.99
C LEU A 61 3.29 3.17 -4.57
N GLY A 62 3.55 2.87 -5.82
CA GLY A 62 4.58 3.52 -6.62
C GLY A 62 4.07 4.79 -7.30
N PRO A 63 4.92 5.52 -8.01
CA PRO A 63 4.56 6.79 -8.66
C PRO A 63 3.49 6.64 -9.76
N ASP A 64 3.29 5.46 -10.29
CA ASP A 64 2.38 5.14 -11.39
C ASP A 64 1.29 4.12 -11.01
N GLY A 65 1.13 3.80 -9.73
CA GLY A 65 0.09 2.90 -9.23
C GLY A 65 0.61 1.81 -8.29
N LEU A 66 -0.25 0.84 -7.98
CA LEU A 66 0.07 -0.24 -7.06
C LEU A 66 1.05 -1.24 -7.67
N ARG A 67 2.03 -1.64 -6.86
CA ARG A 67 3.11 -2.57 -7.21
C ARG A 67 3.33 -3.60 -6.11
N THR A 68 4.03 -4.68 -6.42
CA THR A 68 4.45 -5.67 -5.43
C THR A 68 5.96 -5.87 -5.46
N VAL A 69 6.54 -6.24 -4.32
CA VAL A 69 7.99 -6.48 -4.22
C VAL A 69 8.40 -7.72 -5.00
N ALA A 70 7.65 -8.82 -4.93
CA ALA A 70 7.97 -10.04 -5.69
C ALA A 70 7.90 -9.82 -7.21
N GLY A 71 7.01 -8.97 -7.68
CA GLY A 71 7.01 -8.49 -9.07
C GLY A 71 8.30 -7.75 -9.42
N THR A 72 8.81 -6.97 -8.48
CA THR A 72 9.99 -6.11 -8.63
C THR A 72 11.30 -6.88 -8.64
N GLU A 73 11.43 -7.95 -7.87
CA GLU A 73 12.67 -8.76 -7.81
C GLU A 73 12.88 -9.68 -9.04
N LYS A 74 11.80 -10.10 -9.71
CA LYS A 74 11.87 -11.12 -10.77
C LYS A 74 12.33 -10.61 -12.13
N ILE A 75 12.20 -9.34 -12.38
CA ILE A 75 12.45 -8.77 -13.71
C ILE A 75 13.46 -7.63 -13.53
N GLY A 76 14.72 -7.88 -13.63
CA GLY A 76 15.78 -6.86 -13.52
C GLY A 76 15.64 -5.65 -14.46
N ASP A 77 14.43 -5.35 -14.93
CA ASP A 77 14.12 -4.27 -15.85
C ASP A 77 12.75 -3.60 -15.54
N VAL A 78 12.65 -2.37 -15.90
CA VAL A 78 11.74 -1.30 -15.47
C VAL A 78 10.24 -1.49 -15.81
N GLU A 79 9.86 -2.43 -16.63
CA GLU A 79 8.46 -2.80 -16.87
C GLU A 79 7.88 -3.73 -15.79
N LEU A 80 8.26 -3.46 -14.57
CA LEU A 80 7.69 -4.14 -13.41
C LEU A 80 6.21 -3.84 -13.34
N GLY A 81 5.46 -4.89 -13.60
CA GLY A 81 4.04 -4.79 -13.80
C GLY A 81 3.34 -4.08 -12.65
N THR A 82 3.00 -2.81 -12.89
CA THR A 82 1.97 -2.15 -12.11
C THR A 82 0.79 -3.08 -12.07
N ILE A 83 0.47 -3.63 -10.90
CA ILE A 83 -0.64 -4.57 -10.74
C ILE A 83 -1.99 -3.89 -10.99
N SER A 84 -2.05 -2.56 -10.79
CA SER A 84 -3.25 -1.73 -10.92
C SER A 84 -3.54 -1.23 -12.34
N ARG A 85 -2.98 -1.82 -13.39
CA ARG A 85 -3.18 -1.37 -14.80
C ARG A 85 -4.66 -1.19 -15.18
N GLN A 86 -5.55 -2.04 -14.68
CA GLN A 86 -6.99 -1.97 -14.97
C GLN A 86 -7.66 -0.72 -14.40
N VAL A 87 -7.08 -0.14 -13.35
CA VAL A 87 -7.59 1.05 -12.65
C VAL A 87 -6.57 2.21 -12.66
N GLN A 88 -5.62 2.15 -13.60
CA GLN A 88 -4.52 3.12 -13.74
C GLN A 88 -4.96 4.59 -13.67
N PRO A 89 -6.04 5.03 -14.35
CA PRO A 89 -6.49 6.42 -14.29
C PRO A 89 -6.84 6.93 -12.89
N ARG A 90 -7.03 6.02 -11.91
CA ARG A 90 -7.27 6.40 -10.51
C ARG A 90 -6.01 6.94 -9.83
N PHE A 91 -4.85 6.49 -10.26
CA PHE A 91 -3.55 6.84 -9.69
C PHE A 91 -2.83 7.97 -10.43
N GLU A 92 -3.51 8.64 -11.35
CA GLU A 92 -2.97 9.80 -12.05
C GLU A 92 -3.19 11.09 -11.25
N GLY A 93 -2.17 11.96 -11.23
CA GLY A 93 -2.24 13.27 -10.58
C GLY A 93 -2.46 13.19 -9.08
N LEU A 94 -1.72 12.35 -8.38
CA LEU A 94 -1.76 12.22 -6.92
C LEU A 94 -1.48 13.56 -6.23
N THR A 95 -2.27 13.91 -5.21
CA THR A 95 -2.15 15.10 -4.38
C THR A 95 -2.25 14.72 -2.90
N ASP A 96 -1.77 15.57 -2.01
CA ASP A 96 -1.85 15.36 -0.55
C ASP A 96 -1.29 14.00 -0.10
N VAL A 97 -0.12 13.66 -0.62
CA VAL A 97 0.49 12.32 -0.52
C VAL A 97 0.70 11.89 0.91
N ASP A 98 0.98 12.83 1.81
CA ASP A 98 1.23 12.58 3.24
C ASP A 98 -0.03 12.10 3.99
N GLU A 99 -1.21 12.31 3.42
CA GLU A 99 -2.48 11.91 4.02
C GLU A 99 -2.98 10.52 3.56
N PHE A 100 -2.25 9.85 2.66
CA PHE A 100 -2.66 8.54 2.17
C PHE A 100 -2.61 7.49 3.27
N ASP A 101 -3.56 6.57 3.22
CA ASP A 101 -3.64 5.49 4.18
C ASP A 101 -4.11 4.18 3.53
N SER A 102 -3.76 3.06 4.15
CA SER A 102 -4.15 1.75 3.65
C SER A 102 -4.34 0.74 4.77
N VAL A 103 -5.17 -0.26 4.49
CA VAL A 103 -5.43 -1.37 5.39
C VAL A 103 -5.49 -2.68 4.62
N VAL A 104 -5.07 -3.76 5.27
CA VAL A 104 -5.19 -5.12 4.75
C VAL A 104 -6.18 -5.92 5.58
N LEU A 105 -6.96 -6.77 4.92
CA LEU A 105 -7.77 -7.80 5.55
C LEU A 105 -7.15 -9.16 5.22
N PRO A 106 -6.42 -9.77 6.16
CA PRO A 106 -5.66 -11.00 5.89
C PRO A 106 -6.53 -12.18 5.51
N ASP A 107 -7.69 -12.35 6.15
CA ASP A 107 -8.67 -13.42 5.90
C ASP A 107 -9.25 -13.36 4.49
N LYS A 108 -9.39 -12.16 3.94
CA LYS A 108 -9.94 -11.90 2.59
C LYS A 108 -8.84 -11.72 1.53
N THR A 109 -7.55 -11.72 1.93
CA THR A 109 -6.42 -11.34 1.06
C THR A 109 -6.70 -10.06 0.29
N GLN A 110 -7.25 -9.08 1.00
CA GLN A 110 -7.76 -7.84 0.46
C GLN A 110 -6.95 -6.66 0.99
N TYR A 111 -6.54 -5.79 0.08
CA TYR A 111 -5.89 -4.51 0.36
C TYR A 111 -6.83 -3.38 -0.03
N ARG A 112 -6.94 -2.38 0.82
CA ARG A 112 -7.70 -1.14 0.58
C ARG A 112 -6.77 0.04 0.74
N ILE A 113 -6.78 0.94 -0.22
CA ILE A 113 -6.02 2.19 -0.18
C ILE A 113 -6.96 3.37 -0.37
N PHE A 114 -6.69 4.44 0.38
CA PHE A 114 -7.41 5.71 0.31
C PHE A 114 -6.43 6.82 0.02
N PHE A 115 -6.74 7.63 -0.98
CA PHE A 115 -5.83 8.63 -1.49
C PHE A 115 -6.58 9.79 -2.18
N SER A 116 -5.82 10.82 -2.53
CA SER A 116 -6.28 12.01 -3.25
C SER A 116 -5.62 12.09 -4.62
N ASN A 117 -6.31 12.65 -5.58
CA ASN A 117 -5.77 12.96 -6.90
C ASN A 117 -6.35 14.28 -7.42
N ALA A 118 -5.89 14.75 -8.57
CA ALA A 118 -6.30 16.02 -9.16
C ALA A 118 -7.82 16.16 -9.40
N ASN A 119 -8.59 15.07 -9.37
CA ASN A 119 -10.03 15.06 -9.52
C ASN A 119 -10.78 15.09 -8.18
N THR A 120 -10.07 15.06 -7.06
CA THR A 120 -10.66 15.10 -5.72
C THR A 120 -10.66 16.52 -5.17
N THR A 121 -11.73 16.89 -4.47
CA THR A 121 -11.87 18.19 -3.81
C THR A 121 -11.55 18.14 -2.32
N ARG A 122 -11.31 16.96 -1.79
CA ARG A 122 -11.00 16.68 -0.38
C ARG A 122 -10.04 15.51 -0.29
N SER A 123 -9.23 15.50 0.77
CA SER A 123 -8.27 14.42 1.02
C SER A 123 -8.95 13.05 1.15
N ASN A 124 -8.29 12.02 0.67
CA ASN A 124 -8.67 10.60 0.79
C ASN A 124 -10.10 10.24 0.35
N THR A 125 -10.64 10.94 -0.65
CA THR A 125 -11.98 10.63 -1.18
C THR A 125 -11.99 9.58 -2.29
N THR A 126 -10.81 9.16 -2.76
CA THR A 126 -10.67 8.06 -3.71
C THR A 126 -10.22 6.81 -2.96
N GLY A 127 -11.02 5.76 -3.03
CA GLY A 127 -10.70 4.45 -2.45
C GLY A 127 -10.62 3.38 -3.53
N VAL A 128 -9.61 2.52 -3.44
CA VAL A 128 -9.46 1.35 -4.31
C VAL A 128 -9.22 0.12 -3.45
N MET A 129 -9.99 -0.91 -3.73
CA MET A 129 -9.81 -2.23 -3.15
C MET A 129 -9.13 -3.15 -4.17
N ALA A 130 -8.08 -3.83 -3.74
CA ALA A 130 -7.42 -4.88 -4.49
C ALA A 130 -7.57 -6.22 -3.77
N VAL A 131 -8.11 -7.22 -4.44
CA VAL A 131 -8.25 -8.59 -3.91
C VAL A 131 -7.28 -9.49 -4.63
N ARG A 132 -6.41 -10.16 -3.87
CA ARG A 132 -5.46 -11.11 -4.43
C ARG A 132 -6.12 -12.49 -4.59
N LYS A 133 -6.24 -12.91 -5.83
CA LYS A 133 -6.60 -14.29 -6.24
C LYS A 133 -5.42 -14.90 -7.00
N GLN A 134 -5.63 -15.48 -8.17
CA GLN A 134 -4.54 -15.82 -9.09
C GLN A 134 -3.88 -14.56 -9.67
N THR A 135 -4.70 -13.54 -9.94
CA THR A 135 -4.31 -12.16 -10.27
C THR A 135 -5.00 -11.21 -9.31
N TYR A 136 -4.63 -9.92 -9.34
CA TYR A 136 -5.34 -8.90 -8.58
C TYR A 136 -6.62 -8.46 -9.30
N GLU A 137 -7.72 -8.44 -8.58
CA GLU A 137 -8.99 -7.86 -8.99
C GLU A 137 -9.21 -6.54 -8.25
N PHE A 138 -9.78 -5.55 -8.90
CA PHE A 138 -9.94 -4.20 -8.36
C PHE A 138 -11.39 -3.76 -8.32
N ALA A 139 -11.74 -2.99 -7.28
CA ALA A 139 -13.02 -2.31 -7.17
C ALA A 139 -12.85 -0.92 -6.53
N ASP A 140 -13.73 0.01 -6.88
CA ASP A 140 -13.79 1.32 -6.24
C ASP A 140 -14.46 1.23 -4.86
N ILE A 141 -13.92 1.95 -3.88
CA ILE A 141 -14.56 2.23 -2.60
C ILE A 141 -15.05 3.68 -2.65
N ARG A 142 -16.31 3.90 -2.31
CA ARG A 142 -16.94 5.22 -2.37
C ARG A 142 -17.74 5.49 -1.09
N GLY A 143 -17.95 6.77 -0.79
CA GLY A 143 -18.82 7.20 0.32
C GLY A 143 -18.14 7.28 1.68
N ILE A 144 -16.85 7.00 1.75
CA ILE A 144 -16.04 7.14 2.97
C ILE A 144 -14.82 8.00 2.70
N ARG A 145 -14.30 8.65 3.76
CA ARG A 145 -13.16 9.55 3.68
C ARG A 145 -12.24 9.34 4.87
N PRO A 146 -11.49 8.24 4.90
CA PRO A 146 -10.63 7.90 6.02
C PRO A 146 -9.48 8.90 6.18
N SER A 147 -9.22 9.31 7.41
CA SER A 147 -7.96 9.95 7.83
C SER A 147 -6.95 8.92 8.32
N SER A 148 -7.44 7.80 8.84
CA SER A 148 -6.64 6.63 9.21
C SER A 148 -7.50 5.38 9.18
N THR A 149 -6.89 4.23 8.89
CA THR A 149 -7.56 2.94 8.83
C THR A 149 -6.79 1.88 9.59
N ASP A 150 -7.52 0.97 10.20
CA ASP A 150 -6.95 -0.23 10.80
C ASP A 150 -8.02 -1.34 10.79
N PHE A 151 -7.65 -2.56 11.16
CA PHE A 151 -8.60 -3.66 11.28
C PHE A 151 -8.51 -4.33 12.65
N ILE A 152 -9.63 -4.89 13.05
CA ILE A 152 -9.72 -5.78 14.21
C ILE A 152 -10.23 -7.14 13.74
N VAL A 153 -9.93 -8.18 14.51
CA VAL A 153 -10.52 -9.51 14.30
C VAL A 153 -11.60 -9.72 15.34
N ASP A 154 -12.82 -9.92 14.90
CA ASP A 154 -13.98 -10.20 15.73
C ASP A 154 -14.66 -11.47 15.22
N GLU A 155 -14.84 -12.45 16.13
CA GLU A 155 -15.40 -13.77 15.80
C GLU A 155 -14.74 -14.49 14.60
N GLY A 156 -13.46 -14.18 14.34
CA GLY A 156 -12.67 -14.78 13.24
C GLY A 156 -12.78 -14.04 11.89
N GLU A 157 -13.51 -12.93 11.85
CA GLU A 157 -13.61 -12.07 10.67
C GLU A 157 -12.82 -10.76 10.86
N SER A 158 -12.13 -10.32 9.82
CA SER A 158 -11.50 -9.00 9.81
C SER A 158 -12.52 -7.91 9.56
N ILE A 159 -12.59 -6.96 10.49
CA ILE A 159 -13.47 -5.80 10.44
C ILE A 159 -12.61 -4.56 10.27
N VAL A 160 -12.85 -3.76 9.25
CA VAL A 160 -12.14 -2.50 9.05
C VAL A 160 -12.80 -1.38 9.83
N LEU A 161 -12.00 -0.70 10.62
CA LEU A 161 -12.35 0.56 11.27
C LEU A 161 -11.65 1.71 10.55
N HIS A 162 -12.26 2.87 10.50
CA HIS A 162 -11.62 4.08 10.01
C HIS A 162 -12.03 5.31 10.83
N GLY A 163 -11.08 6.18 11.07
CA GLY A 163 -11.32 7.53 11.56
C GLY A 163 -11.62 8.45 10.39
N GLU A 164 -12.59 9.34 10.54
CA GLU A 164 -12.83 10.42 9.57
C GLU A 164 -12.42 11.79 10.13
N TYR A 165 -12.35 12.79 9.26
CA TYR A 165 -11.98 14.17 9.62
C TYR A 165 -13.03 14.89 10.49
N ASP A 166 -14.15 14.27 10.78
CA ASP A 166 -15.19 14.73 11.70
C ASP A 166 -14.96 14.33 13.17
N GLY A 167 -13.90 13.52 13.40
CA GLY A 167 -13.50 13.06 14.72
C GLY A 167 -14.18 11.79 15.21
N PHE A 168 -14.93 11.10 14.35
CA PHE A 168 -15.57 9.83 14.69
C PHE A 168 -14.82 8.65 14.09
N VAL A 169 -15.01 7.48 14.70
CA VAL A 169 -14.54 6.19 14.20
C VAL A 169 -15.74 5.40 13.69
N TYR A 170 -15.61 4.90 12.47
CA TYR A 170 -16.65 4.16 11.78
C TYR A 170 -16.19 2.73 11.49
N ARG A 171 -17.15 1.80 11.48
CA ARG A 171 -16.97 0.45 10.96
C ARG A 171 -17.37 0.42 9.49
N GLN A 172 -16.50 -0.08 8.64
CA GLN A 172 -16.81 -0.29 7.22
C GLN A 172 -17.72 -1.52 7.03
N GLU A 173 -18.44 -1.56 5.91
CA GLU A 173 -19.29 -2.69 5.48
C GLU A 173 -20.47 -3.00 6.40
N GLN A 174 -20.86 -2.09 7.26
CA GLN A 174 -22.20 -2.17 7.85
C GLN A 174 -23.18 -1.54 6.87
N GLY A 175 -23.79 -2.38 6.00
CA GLY A 175 -24.89 -1.96 5.17
C GLY A 175 -26.10 -1.56 6.04
N ASN A 176 -26.81 -0.52 5.64
CA ASN A 176 -28.20 -0.39 6.05
C ASN A 176 -28.96 -1.39 5.19
N ASP A 177 -29.44 -2.47 5.82
CA ASP A 177 -30.45 -3.35 5.25
C ASP A 177 -31.77 -2.60 5.00
#